data_64797a035d6f009c9cbffa49fcbb475b
#
_entry.id   64797a035d6f009c9cbffa49fcbb475b
#
_cell.length_a   1.000
_cell.length_b   1.000
_cell.length_c   1.000
_cell.angle_alpha   90.00
_cell.angle_beta   90.00
_cell.angle_gamma   90.00
#
_symmetry.space_group_name_H-M   'P 1'
#
loop_
_entity.id
_entity.type
_entity.pdbx_description
1 polymer ?
#
loop_
_entity_poly.entity_id
_entity_poly.type
_entity_poly.pdbx_seq_one_letter_code
_entity_poly.pdbx_strand_id
1 'polypeptide(L)'
;MNADKAALDVMLTSSQIQLAAHPVDPFQPCQPGRYADDLVVVVREDEPSGGGAAAAPVVETAHFVVRRRSRRVEVGHWLRPSELDNNLAGLLAGELFAPGWLSGAEIFERVFTGVVRSCVAGPMPAWLTFYINTMARIREYWRAPGHAGQPGSPITDFAAIYRRALRLIPAGRVLDVGSGFGFLPLLLSSRRQGSVIAADLSPGSVRLLGSVADAFGSLVETLVCDAAQIPLPGHSVDTVAAIHLLEHLSPEHCDAALREAMRLARRRVVVAVPFEDEPTAAYGHIQSFSRADLVRLGRRHGDRFRVSDHCGGWLVMDTA
;
A
#
# COMPACT_ATOMS: atom_id res chain seq x y z
N MET A 1 -6.79 -1.85 31.62
CA MET A 1 -6.30 -2.12 30.26
C MET A 1 -7.33 -2.84 29.37
N ASN A 2 -8.04 -3.90 29.83
CA ASN A 2 -9.01 -4.62 28.98
C ASN A 2 -10.36 -3.90 28.74
N ALA A 3 -10.83 -3.06 29.65
CA ALA A 3 -12.12 -2.36 29.51
C ALA A 3 -12.08 -1.23 28.47
N ASP A 4 -10.95 -0.52 28.37
CA ASP A 4 -10.79 0.58 27.41
C ASP A 4 -10.59 0.07 25.99
N LYS A 5 -9.93 -1.10 25.82
CA LYS A 5 -9.75 -1.77 24.55
C LYS A 5 -11.06 -2.26 23.94
N ALA A 6 -11.93 -2.91 24.77
CA ALA A 6 -13.26 -3.32 24.36
C ALA A 6 -14.18 -2.13 24.02
N ALA A 7 -13.94 -0.96 24.62
CA ALA A 7 -14.70 0.24 24.34
C ALA A 7 -14.35 0.92 23.01
N LEU A 8 -13.13 0.73 22.49
CA LEU A 8 -12.75 1.22 21.16
C LEU A 8 -13.35 0.38 20.02
N ASP A 9 -13.38 -0.96 20.20
CA ASP A 9 -14.02 -1.88 19.24
C ASP A 9 -15.54 -1.66 19.11
N VAL A 10 -16.19 -1.18 20.16
CA VAL A 10 -17.62 -0.83 20.15
C VAL A 10 -17.91 0.50 19.46
N MET A 11 -16.90 1.36 19.24
CA MET A 11 -17.11 2.70 18.68
C MET A 11 -17.37 2.75 17.19
N LEU A 12 -16.85 1.79 16.43
CA LEU A 12 -17.09 1.66 15.00
C LEU A 12 -17.73 0.29 14.75
N THR A 13 -19.05 0.24 14.90
CA THR A 13 -19.80 -0.98 14.53
C THR A 13 -19.70 -1.20 13.03
N SER A 14 -19.73 -2.45 12.58
CA SER A 14 -19.75 -2.82 11.16
C SER A 14 -20.80 -2.03 10.35
N SER A 15 -21.92 -1.65 10.97
CA SER A 15 -22.95 -0.80 10.38
C SER A 15 -22.51 0.66 10.18
N GLN A 16 -21.64 1.20 11.03
CA GLN A 16 -21.12 2.57 10.87
C GLN A 16 -20.02 2.64 9.80
N ILE A 17 -19.25 1.57 9.66
CA ILE A 17 -18.28 1.41 8.57
C ILE A 17 -19.00 1.25 7.23
N GLN A 18 -20.10 0.49 7.16
CA GLN A 18 -20.93 0.35 5.96
C GLN A 18 -21.67 1.64 5.55
N LEU A 19 -21.97 2.54 6.51
CA LEU A 19 -22.60 3.84 6.24
C LEU A 19 -21.62 4.93 5.77
N ALA A 20 -20.32 4.75 5.96
CA ALA A 20 -19.26 5.68 5.56
C ALA A 20 -18.62 5.29 4.22
N ALA A 21 -19.42 4.81 3.27
CA ALA A 21 -19.00 4.23 1.99
C ALA A 21 -18.36 5.22 0.99
N HIS A 22 -17.65 6.25 1.46
CA HIS A 22 -16.88 7.11 0.56
C HIS A 22 -15.43 6.66 0.53
N PRO A 23 -14.90 6.30 -0.66
CA PRO A 23 -13.49 5.99 -0.80
C PRO A 23 -12.64 7.17 -0.34
N VAL A 24 -11.47 6.88 0.22
CA VAL A 24 -10.55 7.92 0.69
C VAL A 24 -10.12 8.81 -0.48
N ASP A 25 -10.36 10.11 -0.36
CA ASP A 25 -9.86 11.09 -1.32
C ASP A 25 -8.47 11.59 -0.86
N PRO A 26 -7.39 11.21 -1.55
CA PRO A 26 -6.03 11.66 -1.19
C PRO A 26 -5.85 13.17 -1.31
N PHE A 27 -6.74 13.86 -2.04
CA PHE A 27 -6.69 15.31 -2.25
C PHE A 27 -7.78 16.08 -1.50
N GLN A 28 -8.56 15.42 -0.64
CA GLN A 28 -9.59 16.07 0.13
C GLN A 28 -9.06 17.36 0.79
N PRO A 29 -9.76 18.49 0.69
CA PRO A 29 -9.37 19.72 1.36
C PRO A 29 -9.27 19.53 2.87
N CYS A 30 -8.18 20.00 3.47
CA CYS A 30 -7.98 19.95 4.91
C CYS A 30 -7.25 21.22 5.38
N GLN A 31 -7.39 21.54 6.66
CA GLN A 31 -6.62 22.62 7.30
C GLN A 31 -5.16 22.18 7.50
N PRO A 32 -4.19 23.10 7.46
CA PRO A 32 -2.81 22.78 7.81
C PRO A 32 -2.73 22.11 9.19
N GLY A 33 -1.99 21.02 9.27
CA GLY A 33 -1.83 20.25 10.52
C GLY A 33 -3.04 19.38 10.89
N ARG A 34 -4.14 19.40 10.13
CA ARG A 34 -5.36 18.66 10.50
C ARG A 34 -6.08 18.07 9.28
N TYR A 35 -6.22 16.75 9.26
CA TYR A 35 -7.10 16.02 8.33
C TYR A 35 -8.35 15.56 9.07
N ALA A 36 -9.49 15.55 8.40
CA ALA A 36 -10.72 15.00 8.95
C ALA A 36 -11.63 14.47 7.84
N ASP A 37 -12.19 13.29 8.06
CA ASP A 37 -13.28 12.73 7.25
C ASP A 37 -14.42 12.23 8.15
N ASP A 38 -15.28 11.34 7.64
CA ASP A 38 -16.45 10.87 8.37
C ASP A 38 -16.11 9.96 9.56
N LEU A 39 -14.98 9.24 9.51
CA LEU A 39 -14.59 8.24 10.51
C LEU A 39 -13.40 8.68 11.37
N VAL A 40 -12.47 9.46 10.82
CA VAL A 40 -11.23 9.82 11.53
C VAL A 40 -10.99 11.33 11.55
N VAL A 41 -10.26 11.75 12.56
CA VAL A 41 -9.62 13.06 12.63
C VAL A 41 -8.14 12.80 12.92
N VAL A 42 -7.24 13.31 12.09
CA VAL A 42 -5.81 13.20 12.33
C VAL A 42 -5.21 14.58 12.48
N VAL A 43 -4.44 14.78 13.55
CA VAL A 43 -3.86 16.07 13.91
C VAL A 43 -2.36 15.93 14.10
N ARG A 44 -1.59 16.78 13.46
CA ARG A 44 -0.18 16.95 13.79
C ARG A 44 -0.05 17.79 15.05
N GLU A 45 0.60 17.25 16.05
CA GLU A 45 0.84 17.91 17.32
C GLU A 45 2.33 18.26 17.44
N ASP A 46 2.64 19.26 18.27
CA ASP A 46 3.98 19.41 18.80
C ASP A 46 4.23 18.28 19.80
N GLU A 47 5.50 17.90 20.05
CA GLU A 47 5.85 16.80 20.96
C GLU A 47 5.04 16.83 22.28
N PRO A 48 4.77 15.69 22.92
CA PRO A 48 3.84 15.60 24.04
C PRO A 48 4.20 16.58 25.15
N SER A 49 3.61 17.76 25.13
CA SER A 49 3.66 18.70 26.25
C SER A 49 2.44 18.43 27.11
N GLY A 50 2.64 17.77 28.25
CA GLY A 50 1.58 17.44 29.19
C GLY A 50 0.84 18.69 29.66
N GLY A 51 -0.29 19.01 29.06
CA GLY A 51 -1.13 20.09 29.55
C GLY A 51 -1.92 20.88 28.50
N GLY A 52 -2.81 20.26 27.77
CA GLY A 52 -3.87 20.94 27.06
C GLY A 52 -5.22 20.31 27.41
N ALA A 53 -6.30 21.11 27.46
CA ALA A 53 -7.66 20.66 27.80
C ALA A 53 -8.31 19.78 26.70
N ALA A 54 -7.55 18.86 26.15
CA ALA A 54 -8.01 17.82 25.22
C ALA A 54 -8.61 16.66 26.02
N ALA A 55 -9.52 15.90 25.39
CA ALA A 55 -10.04 14.66 25.99
C ALA A 55 -8.87 13.77 26.42
N ALA A 56 -9.01 13.10 27.58
CA ALA A 56 -7.98 12.20 28.08
C ALA A 56 -7.58 11.19 27.01
N PRO A 57 -6.28 10.94 26.78
CA PRO A 57 -5.83 9.97 25.78
C PRO A 57 -6.30 8.57 26.19
N VAL A 58 -6.74 7.79 25.21
CA VAL A 58 -7.01 6.35 25.39
C VAL A 58 -5.68 5.61 25.40
N VAL A 59 -4.78 5.99 24.50
CA VAL A 59 -3.42 5.46 24.41
C VAL A 59 -2.47 6.51 23.85
N GLU A 60 -1.24 6.47 24.32
CA GLU A 60 -0.10 7.22 23.80
C GLU A 60 1.04 6.25 23.52
N THR A 61 1.67 6.39 22.36
CA THR A 61 2.75 5.52 21.86
C THR A 61 3.99 6.37 21.54
N ALA A 62 4.98 5.79 20.89
CA ALA A 62 6.19 6.53 20.50
C ALA A 62 5.92 7.65 19.47
N HIS A 63 4.93 7.48 18.59
CA HIS A 63 4.66 8.42 17.49
C HIS A 63 3.22 8.93 17.44
N PHE A 64 2.30 8.33 18.22
CA PHE A 64 0.88 8.60 18.11
C PHE A 64 0.20 8.72 19.46
N VAL A 65 -0.89 9.46 19.47
CA VAL A 65 -1.87 9.45 20.57
C VAL A 65 -3.25 9.24 19.98
N VAL A 66 -4.03 8.33 20.60
CA VAL A 66 -5.42 8.08 20.23
C VAL A 66 -6.32 8.68 21.29
N ARG A 67 -7.32 9.45 20.85
CA ARG A 67 -8.32 10.09 21.74
C ARG A 67 -9.72 9.68 21.32
N ARG A 68 -10.60 9.60 22.29
CA ARG A 68 -12.00 9.30 22.07
C ARG A 68 -12.78 10.56 21.71
N ARG A 69 -13.43 10.58 20.54
CA ARG A 69 -14.49 11.54 20.22
C ARG A 69 -15.77 10.81 19.82
N SER A 70 -16.93 11.40 20.12
CA SER A 70 -18.25 10.75 20.13
C SER A 70 -18.62 9.89 18.90
N ARG A 71 -18.09 10.19 17.71
CA ARG A 71 -18.39 9.47 16.45
C ARG A 71 -17.19 9.22 15.54
N ARG A 72 -16.00 9.68 15.92
CA ARG A 72 -14.78 9.58 15.12
C ARG A 72 -13.62 9.15 15.99
N VAL A 73 -12.67 8.46 15.39
CA VAL A 73 -11.37 8.23 16.01
C VAL A 73 -10.52 9.49 15.80
N GLU A 74 -9.95 10.04 16.86
CA GLU A 74 -8.95 11.10 16.75
C GLU A 74 -7.57 10.52 17.01
N VAL A 75 -6.67 10.73 16.06
CA VAL A 75 -5.26 10.33 16.15
C VAL A 75 -4.40 11.59 16.07
N GLY A 76 -3.65 11.86 17.14
CA GLY A 76 -2.57 12.83 17.11
C GLY A 76 -1.27 12.15 16.72
N HIS A 77 -0.38 12.88 16.03
CA HIS A 77 0.98 12.42 15.73
C HIS A 77 1.97 13.58 15.74
N TRP A 78 3.25 13.27 16.00
CA TRP A 78 4.35 14.26 15.99
C TRP A 78 5.44 13.92 14.98
N LEU A 79 5.09 13.16 13.92
CA LEU A 79 6.01 12.88 12.82
C LEU A 79 6.45 14.18 12.12
N ARG A 80 7.74 14.27 11.85
CA ARG A 80 8.32 15.35 11.06
C ARG A 80 8.23 15.06 9.56
N PRO A 81 8.22 16.09 8.70
CA PRO A 81 8.23 15.88 7.24
C PRO A 81 9.38 14.99 6.73
N SER A 82 10.54 15.00 7.40
CA SER A 82 11.68 14.13 7.06
C SER A 82 11.48 12.66 7.43
N GLU A 83 10.49 12.35 8.24
CA GLU A 83 10.11 10.99 8.69
C GLU A 83 8.90 10.45 7.91
N LEU A 84 8.31 11.29 7.07
CA LEU A 84 7.13 10.94 6.30
C LEU A 84 7.52 10.09 5.09
N ASP A 85 7.53 8.77 5.24
CA ASP A 85 7.80 7.79 4.20
C ASP A 85 6.96 6.52 4.41
N ASN A 86 7.13 5.48 3.57
CA ASN A 86 6.32 4.26 3.65
C ASN A 86 6.56 3.40 4.91
N ASN A 87 7.55 3.72 5.76
CA ASN A 87 7.64 3.09 7.08
C ASN A 87 6.49 3.50 7.99
N LEU A 88 5.77 4.58 7.67
CA LEU A 88 4.53 4.94 8.33
C LEU A 88 3.55 3.77 8.42
N ALA A 89 3.48 2.92 7.40
CA ALA A 89 2.63 1.73 7.44
C ALA A 89 3.03 0.79 8.59
N GLY A 90 4.32 0.56 8.79
CA GLY A 90 4.83 -0.26 9.89
C GLY A 90 4.64 0.38 11.27
N LEU A 91 4.81 1.70 11.38
CA LEU A 91 4.55 2.43 12.62
C LEU A 91 3.08 2.30 13.03
N LEU A 92 2.16 2.56 12.10
CA LEU A 92 0.72 2.41 12.37
C LEU A 92 0.37 0.97 12.73
N ALA A 93 0.82 -0.01 11.93
CA ALA A 93 0.56 -1.41 12.18
C ALA A 93 1.07 -1.83 13.57
N GLY A 94 2.32 -1.50 13.91
CA GLY A 94 2.95 -1.92 15.16
C GLY A 94 2.43 -1.20 16.39
N GLU A 95 2.16 0.10 16.30
CA GLU A 95 1.81 0.90 17.47
C GLU A 95 0.30 0.98 17.73
N LEU A 96 -0.53 0.91 16.67
CA LEU A 96 -1.97 1.14 16.81
C LEU A 96 -2.82 -0.08 16.47
N PHE A 97 -2.46 -0.86 15.44
CA PHE A 97 -3.31 -1.95 14.96
C PHE A 97 -2.96 -3.30 15.57
N ALA A 98 -1.70 -3.72 15.64
CA ALA A 98 -1.29 -4.97 16.26
C ALA A 98 -1.65 -5.04 17.76
N PRO A 99 -1.52 -3.95 18.56
CA PRO A 99 -2.03 -3.95 19.93
C PRO A 99 -3.56 -3.92 20.02
N GLY A 100 -4.29 -3.67 18.89
CA GLY A 100 -5.75 -3.61 18.82
C GLY A 100 -6.35 -2.31 19.37
N TRP A 101 -5.63 -1.19 19.32
CA TRP A 101 -6.18 0.13 19.61
C TRP A 101 -7.07 0.63 18.49
N LEU A 102 -6.71 0.30 17.25
CA LEU A 102 -7.49 0.51 16.04
C LEU A 102 -7.61 -0.81 15.28
N SER A 103 -8.64 -0.96 14.45
CA SER A 103 -8.87 -2.16 13.66
C SER A 103 -9.48 -1.83 12.29
N GLY A 104 -9.27 -2.73 11.31
CA GLY A 104 -9.82 -2.67 9.97
C GLY A 104 -8.98 -1.87 8.96
N ALA A 105 -8.91 -2.41 7.74
CA ALA A 105 -8.12 -1.84 6.64
C ALA A 105 -8.60 -0.43 6.25
N GLU A 106 -9.91 -0.18 6.31
CA GLU A 106 -10.47 1.14 6.01
C GLU A 106 -9.99 2.21 6.99
N ILE A 107 -9.96 1.90 8.29
CA ILE A 107 -9.44 2.84 9.30
C ILE A 107 -7.93 3.03 9.11
N PHE A 108 -7.21 1.96 8.75
CA PHE A 108 -5.78 2.03 8.46
C PHE A 108 -5.50 3.01 7.31
N GLU A 109 -6.20 2.88 6.19
CA GLU A 109 -6.04 3.74 5.02
C GLU A 109 -6.35 5.21 5.34
N ARG A 110 -7.43 5.47 6.10
CA ARG A 110 -7.84 6.82 6.50
C ARG A 110 -6.84 7.47 7.46
N VAL A 111 -6.35 6.74 8.45
CA VAL A 111 -5.35 7.24 9.39
C VAL A 111 -4.03 7.48 8.66
N PHE A 112 -3.61 6.54 7.80
CA PHE A 112 -2.41 6.71 6.98
C PHE A 112 -2.48 7.99 6.12
N THR A 113 -3.56 8.13 5.35
CA THR A 113 -3.82 9.34 4.54
C THR A 113 -3.85 10.59 5.42
N GLY A 114 -4.51 10.51 6.56
CA GLY A 114 -4.60 11.61 7.51
C GLY A 114 -3.25 12.06 8.04
N VAL A 115 -2.35 11.14 8.38
CA VAL A 115 -0.98 11.46 8.82
C VAL A 115 -0.20 12.15 7.69
N VAL A 116 -0.23 11.60 6.48
CA VAL A 116 0.42 12.24 5.32
C VAL A 116 -0.11 13.66 5.13
N ARG A 117 -1.43 13.84 5.14
CA ARG A 117 -2.10 15.10 4.84
C ARG A 117 -1.99 16.16 5.95
N SER A 118 -1.85 15.76 7.19
CA SER A 118 -1.63 16.67 8.32
C SER A 118 -0.15 17.01 8.56
N CYS A 119 0.78 16.15 8.12
CA CYS A 119 2.22 16.37 8.34
C CYS A 119 2.77 17.56 7.54
N VAL A 120 2.29 17.79 6.32
CA VAL A 120 2.75 18.87 5.43
C VAL A 120 1.54 19.62 4.86
N ALA A 121 1.63 20.95 4.84
CA ALA A 121 0.55 21.77 4.31
C ALA A 121 0.38 21.61 2.79
N GLY A 122 -0.88 21.42 2.36
CA GLY A 122 -1.26 21.23 0.96
C GLY A 122 -1.18 19.78 0.49
N PRO A 123 -2.14 19.35 -0.36
CA PRO A 123 -2.24 17.95 -0.77
C PRO A 123 -1.03 17.47 -1.56
N MET A 124 -0.66 18.14 -2.63
CA MET A 124 0.48 17.72 -3.45
C MET A 124 1.81 17.83 -2.73
N PRO A 125 2.17 18.90 -2.00
CA PRO A 125 3.39 18.94 -1.20
C PRO A 125 3.48 17.79 -0.20
N ALA A 126 2.39 17.43 0.49
CA ALA A 126 2.37 16.33 1.45
C ALA A 126 2.69 14.99 0.76
N TRP A 127 1.98 14.67 -0.31
CA TRP A 127 2.23 13.44 -1.06
C TRP A 127 3.61 13.42 -1.71
N LEU A 128 4.05 14.52 -2.32
CA LEU A 128 5.40 14.58 -2.90
C LEU A 128 6.49 14.36 -1.83
N THR A 129 6.32 14.91 -0.63
CA THR A 129 7.25 14.63 0.49
C THR A 129 7.30 13.16 0.80
N PHE A 130 6.12 12.51 0.95
CA PHE A 130 6.02 11.06 1.18
C PHE A 130 6.71 10.24 0.08
N TYR A 131 6.42 10.54 -1.20
CA TYR A 131 7.02 9.81 -2.32
C TYR A 131 8.52 10.04 -2.44
N ILE A 132 8.99 11.28 -2.31
CA ILE A 132 10.43 11.62 -2.39
C ILE A 132 11.20 10.88 -1.30
N ASN A 133 10.72 10.94 -0.06
CA ASN A 133 11.39 10.28 1.06
C ASN A 133 11.40 8.76 0.87
N THR A 134 10.26 8.16 0.51
CA THR A 134 10.17 6.71 0.26
C THR A 134 11.12 6.27 -0.85
N MET A 135 11.12 6.96 -1.99
CA MET A 135 11.99 6.64 -3.12
C MET A 135 13.47 6.86 -2.78
N ALA A 136 13.80 7.85 -1.96
CA ALA A 136 15.16 8.07 -1.48
C ALA A 136 15.62 6.90 -0.59
N ARG A 137 14.80 6.46 0.36
CA ARG A 137 15.08 5.32 1.24
C ARG A 137 15.24 4.02 0.47
N ILE A 138 14.37 3.73 -0.50
CA ILE A 138 14.49 2.56 -1.38
C ILE A 138 15.86 2.57 -2.10
N ARG A 139 16.28 3.71 -2.65
CA ARG A 139 17.56 3.85 -3.34
C ARG A 139 18.75 3.74 -2.38
N GLU A 140 18.64 4.28 -1.19
CA GLU A 140 19.64 4.16 -0.12
C GLU A 140 19.86 2.70 0.26
N TYR A 141 18.78 1.96 0.50
CA TYR A 141 18.84 0.52 0.77
C TYR A 141 19.54 -0.26 -0.36
N TRP A 142 19.29 0.10 -1.62
CA TRP A 142 19.95 -0.56 -2.75
C TRP A 142 21.45 -0.29 -2.84
N ARG A 143 21.92 0.87 -2.37
CA ARG A 143 23.35 1.24 -2.36
C ARG A 143 24.07 0.60 -1.18
N ALA A 144 23.44 0.54 -0.03
CA ALA A 144 24.03 0.07 1.22
C ALA A 144 23.03 -0.82 2.01
N PRO A 145 22.82 -2.08 1.60
CA PRO A 145 21.80 -2.96 2.19
C PRO A 145 21.94 -3.21 3.71
N GLY A 146 23.06 -2.94 4.32
CA GLY A 146 23.28 -3.12 5.76
C GLY A 146 23.10 -1.87 6.62
N HIS A 147 22.86 -0.70 6.03
CA HIS A 147 22.85 0.60 6.72
C HIS A 147 21.53 1.35 6.60
N ALA A 148 20.65 0.97 5.70
CA ALA A 148 19.43 1.69 5.39
C ALA A 148 18.21 1.04 6.04
N GLY A 149 17.91 1.43 7.27
CA GLY A 149 16.68 1.05 7.96
C GLY A 149 16.85 -0.15 8.91
N GLN A 150 15.87 -0.31 9.79
CA GLN A 150 15.78 -1.48 10.65
C GLN A 150 15.33 -2.69 9.83
N PRO A 151 15.93 -3.88 10.02
CA PRO A 151 15.43 -5.11 9.43
C PRO A 151 13.96 -5.32 9.77
N GLY A 152 13.13 -5.68 8.77
CA GLY A 152 11.68 -5.85 8.93
C GLY A 152 10.86 -4.56 8.86
N SER A 153 11.46 -3.44 8.41
CA SER A 153 10.66 -2.26 8.08
C SER A 153 10.01 -2.40 6.69
N PRO A 154 8.78 -1.88 6.48
CA PRO A 154 8.10 -1.97 5.19
C PRO A 154 8.96 -1.50 4.01
N ILE A 155 9.76 -0.45 4.17
CA ILE A 155 10.63 0.03 3.09
C ILE A 155 11.75 -0.96 2.79
N THR A 156 12.37 -1.61 3.79
CA THR A 156 13.45 -2.56 3.54
C THR A 156 12.94 -3.79 2.79
N ASP A 157 11.76 -4.28 3.16
CA ASP A 157 11.13 -5.42 2.53
C ASP A 157 10.71 -5.08 1.09
N PHE A 158 10.00 -3.98 0.90
CA PHE A 158 9.60 -3.54 -0.45
C PHE A 158 10.80 -3.15 -1.32
N ALA A 159 11.87 -2.58 -0.78
CA ALA A 159 13.08 -2.30 -1.55
C ALA A 159 13.71 -3.57 -2.11
N ALA A 160 13.75 -4.66 -1.32
CA ALA A 160 14.22 -5.97 -1.78
C ALA A 160 13.30 -6.57 -2.84
N ILE A 161 11.97 -6.49 -2.63
CA ILE A 161 10.93 -6.95 -3.55
C ILE A 161 11.02 -6.19 -4.88
N TYR A 162 11.04 -4.86 -4.86
CA TYR A 162 11.16 -4.06 -6.09
C TYR A 162 12.46 -4.31 -6.84
N ARG A 163 13.59 -4.48 -6.13
CA ARG A 163 14.87 -4.83 -6.76
C ARG A 163 14.77 -6.15 -7.51
N ARG A 164 14.05 -7.14 -6.96
CA ARG A 164 13.82 -8.42 -7.62
C ARG A 164 12.83 -8.28 -8.78
N ALA A 165 11.70 -7.60 -8.60
CA ALA A 165 10.73 -7.33 -9.66
C ALA A 165 11.43 -6.69 -10.88
N LEU A 166 12.24 -5.65 -10.64
CA LEU A 166 13.01 -4.98 -11.66
C LEU A 166 14.02 -5.87 -12.41
N ARG A 167 14.47 -6.98 -11.85
CA ARG A 167 15.34 -7.98 -12.51
C ARG A 167 14.53 -9.00 -13.31
N LEU A 168 13.31 -9.32 -12.86
CA LEU A 168 12.42 -10.30 -13.48
C LEU A 168 11.61 -9.70 -14.63
N ILE A 169 11.37 -8.39 -14.61
CA ILE A 169 10.62 -7.65 -15.63
C ILE A 169 11.62 -7.15 -16.69
N PRO A 170 11.61 -7.71 -17.91
CA PRO A 170 12.48 -7.24 -19.00
C PRO A 170 12.02 -5.89 -19.53
N ALA A 171 12.87 -5.27 -20.36
CA ALA A 171 12.49 -4.08 -21.12
C ALA A 171 11.29 -4.36 -22.03
N GLY A 172 10.40 -3.38 -22.16
CA GLY A 172 9.17 -3.49 -22.96
C GLY A 172 8.00 -2.74 -22.35
N ARG A 173 6.81 -3.00 -22.85
CA ARG A 173 5.56 -2.48 -22.30
C ARG A 173 5.14 -3.32 -21.10
N VAL A 174 5.01 -2.70 -19.94
CA VAL A 174 4.68 -3.36 -18.67
C VAL A 174 3.34 -2.88 -18.16
N LEU A 175 2.53 -3.80 -17.67
CA LEU A 175 1.32 -3.52 -16.89
C LEU A 175 1.59 -3.98 -15.44
N ASP A 176 1.48 -3.06 -14.49
CA ASP A 176 1.49 -3.36 -13.05
C ASP A 176 0.06 -3.34 -12.54
N VAL A 177 -0.43 -4.47 -12.05
CA VAL A 177 -1.81 -4.66 -11.59
C VAL A 177 -1.84 -4.67 -10.06
N GLY A 178 -2.75 -3.87 -9.49
CA GLY A 178 -2.76 -3.61 -8.05
C GLY A 178 -1.59 -2.69 -7.67
N SER A 179 -1.39 -1.63 -8.44
CA SER A 179 -0.20 -0.77 -8.30
C SER A 179 -0.13 0.02 -6.99
N GLY A 180 -1.26 0.20 -6.29
CA GLY A 180 -1.34 0.94 -5.04
C GLY A 180 -0.73 2.35 -5.15
N PHE A 181 0.27 2.65 -4.33
CA PHE A 181 1.03 3.90 -4.41
C PHE A 181 1.89 4.04 -5.68
N GLY A 182 2.09 2.96 -6.45
CA GLY A 182 2.80 3.02 -7.73
C GLY A 182 4.32 3.18 -7.64
N PHE A 183 4.95 2.76 -6.55
CA PHE A 183 6.42 2.81 -6.46
C PHE A 183 7.10 1.94 -7.52
N LEU A 184 6.58 0.74 -7.80
CA LEU A 184 7.12 -0.10 -8.87
C LEU A 184 6.96 0.52 -10.26
N PRO A 185 5.79 1.02 -10.68
CA PRO A 185 5.64 1.76 -11.93
C PRO A 185 6.60 2.94 -12.09
N LEU A 186 6.76 3.76 -11.04
CA LEU A 186 7.70 4.89 -11.04
C LEU A 186 9.16 4.42 -11.19
N LEU A 187 9.54 3.34 -10.54
CA LEU A 187 10.87 2.74 -10.66
C LEU A 187 11.11 2.14 -12.05
N LEU A 188 10.11 1.48 -12.63
CA LEU A 188 10.17 0.95 -14.00
C LEU A 188 10.30 2.09 -15.02
N SER A 189 9.46 3.11 -14.92
CA SER A 189 9.49 4.28 -15.81
C SER A 189 10.84 5.02 -15.75
N SER A 190 11.47 5.09 -14.56
CA SER A 190 12.78 5.74 -14.40
C SER A 190 13.90 5.06 -15.20
N ARG A 191 13.74 3.79 -15.59
CA ARG A 191 14.70 3.06 -16.43
C ARG A 191 14.63 3.43 -17.91
N ARG A 192 13.54 4.07 -18.35
CA ARG A 192 13.30 4.46 -19.76
C ARG A 192 13.46 3.30 -20.75
N GLN A 193 13.11 2.08 -20.35
CA GLN A 193 13.27 0.85 -21.14
C GLN A 193 11.95 0.34 -21.72
N GLY A 194 10.93 1.19 -21.82
CA GLY A 194 9.58 0.87 -22.30
C GLY A 194 8.53 1.78 -21.70
N SER A 195 7.26 1.47 -21.98
CA SER A 195 6.11 2.14 -21.39
C SER A 195 5.57 1.36 -20.21
N VAL A 196 4.98 2.05 -19.24
CA VAL A 196 4.44 1.46 -18.01
C VAL A 196 2.99 1.89 -17.86
N ILE A 197 2.11 0.92 -17.67
CA ILE A 197 0.72 1.12 -17.27
C ILE A 197 0.60 0.65 -15.82
N ALA A 198 0.06 1.49 -14.97
CA ALA A 198 -0.27 1.19 -13.58
C ALA A 198 -1.78 1.07 -13.43
N ALA A 199 -2.26 -0.09 -13.01
CA ALA A 199 -3.68 -0.37 -12.84
C ALA A 199 -4.02 -0.66 -11.39
N ASP A 200 -5.12 -0.08 -10.92
CA ASP A 200 -5.64 -0.33 -9.58
C ASP A 200 -7.16 -0.21 -9.55
N LEU A 201 -7.79 -0.89 -8.60
CA LEU A 201 -9.24 -0.80 -8.39
C LEU A 201 -9.66 0.55 -7.77
N SER A 202 -8.77 1.19 -6.99
CA SER A 202 -9.02 2.44 -6.28
C SER A 202 -8.84 3.66 -7.18
N PRO A 203 -9.91 4.40 -7.51
CA PRO A 203 -9.79 5.63 -8.28
C PRO A 203 -8.94 6.70 -7.57
N GLY A 204 -8.94 6.71 -6.23
CA GLY A 204 -8.11 7.61 -5.42
C GLY A 204 -6.62 7.34 -5.61
N SER A 205 -6.21 6.08 -5.51
CA SER A 205 -4.82 5.64 -5.71
C SER A 205 -4.34 5.93 -7.13
N VAL A 206 -5.16 5.61 -8.13
CA VAL A 206 -4.86 5.86 -9.55
C VAL A 206 -4.69 7.37 -9.82
N ARG A 207 -5.59 8.21 -9.29
CA ARG A 207 -5.48 9.67 -9.42
C ARG A 207 -4.24 10.22 -8.72
N LEU A 208 -3.94 9.71 -7.52
CA LEU A 208 -2.75 10.09 -6.77
C LEU A 208 -1.47 9.77 -7.55
N LEU A 209 -1.35 8.52 -8.02
CA LEU A 209 -0.20 8.10 -8.81
C LEU A 209 -0.02 8.93 -10.08
N GLY A 210 -1.11 9.19 -10.82
CA GLY A 210 -1.08 10.04 -12.02
C GLY A 210 -0.52 11.43 -11.70
N SER A 211 -1.05 12.08 -10.65
CA SER A 211 -0.59 13.41 -10.23
C SER A 211 0.88 13.43 -9.79
N VAL A 212 1.33 12.38 -9.12
CA VAL A 212 2.74 12.24 -8.70
C VAL A 212 3.64 11.94 -9.90
N ALA A 213 3.21 11.08 -10.82
CA ALA A 213 3.94 10.78 -12.05
C ALA A 213 4.15 12.04 -12.89
N ASP A 214 3.11 12.85 -13.06
CA ASP A 214 3.17 14.15 -13.74
C ASP A 214 4.18 15.09 -13.07
N ALA A 215 4.11 15.22 -11.74
CA ALA A 215 5.03 16.05 -10.97
C ALA A 215 6.49 15.60 -11.08
N PHE A 216 6.74 14.30 -11.26
CA PHE A 216 8.08 13.73 -11.47
C PHE A 216 8.51 13.72 -12.95
N GLY A 217 7.65 14.14 -13.87
CA GLY A 217 7.90 14.00 -15.32
C GLY A 217 8.05 12.53 -15.74
N SER A 218 7.36 11.63 -15.06
CA SER A 218 7.42 10.18 -15.28
C SER A 218 6.34 9.75 -16.27
N LEU A 219 6.72 8.93 -17.25
CA LEU A 219 5.79 8.41 -18.27
C LEU A 219 5.12 7.13 -17.75
N VAL A 220 4.18 7.28 -16.83
CA VAL A 220 3.33 6.20 -16.32
C VAL A 220 1.88 6.48 -16.76
N GLU A 221 1.31 5.59 -17.55
CA GLU A 221 -0.13 5.59 -17.83
C GLU A 221 -0.88 5.00 -16.63
N THR A 222 -2.00 5.59 -16.23
CA THR A 222 -2.78 5.09 -15.09
C THR A 222 -4.14 4.60 -15.55
N LEU A 223 -4.64 3.51 -14.94
CA LEU A 223 -5.90 2.85 -15.32
C LEU A 223 -6.68 2.40 -14.09
N VAL A 224 -7.94 2.81 -13.98
CA VAL A 224 -8.86 2.28 -12.97
C VAL A 224 -9.53 1.04 -13.53
N CYS A 225 -9.30 -0.13 -12.96
CA CYS A 225 -9.97 -1.36 -13.37
C CYS A 225 -9.88 -2.46 -12.31
N ASP A 226 -10.74 -3.45 -12.45
CA ASP A 226 -10.63 -4.72 -11.74
C ASP A 226 -9.53 -5.57 -12.37
N ALA A 227 -8.70 -6.21 -11.53
CA ALA A 227 -7.63 -7.13 -11.95
C ALA A 227 -8.13 -8.33 -12.78
N ALA A 228 -9.38 -8.72 -12.58
CA ALA A 228 -10.02 -9.81 -13.32
C ALA A 228 -10.65 -9.34 -14.64
N GLN A 229 -10.74 -8.03 -14.90
CA GLN A 229 -11.38 -7.47 -16.09
C GLN A 229 -10.68 -6.18 -16.53
N ILE A 230 -9.52 -6.31 -17.16
CA ILE A 230 -8.71 -5.18 -17.59
C ILE A 230 -9.08 -4.77 -19.02
N PRO A 231 -9.49 -3.52 -19.29
CA PRO A 231 -9.99 -3.10 -20.61
C PRO A 231 -8.86 -2.85 -21.62
N LEU A 232 -7.99 -3.84 -21.78
CA LEU A 232 -6.89 -3.83 -22.75
C LEU A 232 -7.01 -5.04 -23.69
N PRO A 233 -6.60 -4.91 -24.96
CA PRO A 233 -6.57 -6.03 -25.90
C PRO A 233 -5.65 -7.15 -25.42
N GLY A 234 -5.95 -8.39 -25.79
CA GLY A 234 -5.06 -9.52 -25.54
C GLY A 234 -3.67 -9.28 -26.15
N HIS A 235 -2.64 -9.80 -25.50
CA HIS A 235 -1.25 -9.64 -25.92
C HIS A 235 -0.84 -8.17 -26.17
N SER A 236 -1.36 -7.23 -25.35
CA SER A 236 -1.12 -5.79 -25.52
C SER A 236 0.12 -5.29 -24.76
N VAL A 237 0.61 -6.06 -23.80
CA VAL A 237 1.82 -5.72 -23.02
C VAL A 237 2.84 -6.86 -23.05
N ASP A 238 4.11 -6.55 -22.89
CA ASP A 238 5.15 -7.58 -22.86
C ASP A 238 5.16 -8.34 -21.55
N THR A 239 4.97 -7.63 -20.43
CA THR A 239 4.95 -8.22 -19.10
C THR A 239 3.78 -7.69 -18.29
N VAL A 240 3.10 -8.57 -17.56
CA VAL A 240 2.18 -8.21 -16.49
C VAL A 240 2.84 -8.51 -15.17
N ALA A 241 2.85 -7.54 -14.26
CA ALA A 241 3.29 -7.67 -12.88
C ALA A 241 2.07 -7.63 -11.94
N ALA A 242 2.03 -8.49 -10.93
CA ALA A 242 1.07 -8.49 -9.84
C ALA A 242 1.87 -8.69 -8.54
N ILE A 243 2.29 -7.59 -7.95
CA ILE A 243 3.20 -7.60 -6.82
C ILE A 243 2.43 -7.22 -5.56
N HIS A 244 2.27 -8.17 -4.64
CA HIS A 244 1.46 -8.03 -3.44
C HIS A 244 0.01 -7.62 -3.75
N LEU A 245 -0.63 -8.39 -4.63
CA LEU A 245 -2.02 -8.23 -5.01
C LEU A 245 -2.88 -9.42 -4.60
N LEU A 246 -2.39 -10.66 -4.82
CA LEU A 246 -3.25 -11.83 -4.73
C LEU A 246 -3.75 -12.10 -3.30
N GLU A 247 -3.01 -11.70 -2.27
CA GLU A 247 -3.40 -11.80 -0.87
C GLU A 247 -4.64 -10.98 -0.49
N HIS A 248 -5.00 -10.00 -1.33
CA HIS A 248 -6.20 -9.19 -1.17
C HIS A 248 -7.43 -9.73 -1.93
N LEU A 249 -7.26 -10.76 -2.73
CA LEU A 249 -8.29 -11.31 -3.60
C LEU A 249 -8.84 -12.63 -3.06
N SER A 250 -10.12 -12.94 -3.30
CA SER A 250 -10.63 -14.29 -3.05
C SER A 250 -9.95 -15.30 -3.99
N PRO A 251 -9.95 -16.61 -3.66
CA PRO A 251 -9.36 -17.63 -4.53
C PRO A 251 -9.91 -17.61 -5.96
N GLU A 252 -11.21 -17.39 -6.12
CA GLU A 252 -11.87 -17.30 -7.41
C GLU A 252 -11.42 -16.07 -8.20
N HIS A 253 -11.25 -14.95 -7.49
CA HIS A 253 -10.80 -13.69 -8.08
C HIS A 253 -9.31 -13.76 -8.44
N CYS A 254 -8.48 -14.44 -7.64
CA CYS A 254 -7.09 -14.74 -7.98
C CYS A 254 -6.97 -15.51 -9.30
N ASP A 255 -7.79 -16.56 -9.47
CA ASP A 255 -7.83 -17.33 -10.71
C ASP A 255 -8.27 -16.47 -11.91
N ALA A 256 -9.25 -15.59 -11.72
CA ALA A 256 -9.71 -14.69 -12.77
C ALA A 256 -8.63 -13.65 -13.14
N ALA A 257 -8.00 -13.04 -12.15
CA ALA A 257 -6.91 -12.08 -12.35
C ALA A 257 -5.69 -12.70 -13.04
N LEU A 258 -5.31 -13.94 -12.70
CA LEU A 258 -4.22 -14.64 -13.35
C LEU A 258 -4.56 -15.03 -14.81
N ARG A 259 -5.80 -15.46 -15.10
CA ARG A 259 -6.23 -15.67 -16.49
C ARG A 259 -6.15 -14.39 -17.31
N GLU A 260 -6.57 -13.29 -16.72
CA GLU A 260 -6.54 -11.98 -17.37
C GLU A 260 -5.08 -11.51 -17.59
N ALA A 261 -4.20 -11.69 -16.60
CA ALA A 261 -2.78 -11.40 -16.74
C ALA A 261 -2.13 -12.21 -17.87
N MET A 262 -2.44 -13.51 -17.97
CA MET A 262 -1.96 -14.38 -19.06
C MET A 262 -2.52 -13.98 -20.42
N ARG A 263 -3.79 -13.54 -20.49
CA ARG A 263 -4.42 -13.03 -21.73
C ARG A 263 -3.70 -11.79 -22.25
N LEU A 264 -3.25 -10.90 -21.34
CA LEU A 264 -2.66 -9.60 -21.68
C LEU A 264 -1.17 -9.71 -22.02
N ALA A 265 -0.45 -10.61 -21.36
CA ALA A 265 1.00 -10.73 -21.51
C ALA A 265 1.39 -11.37 -22.85
N ARG A 266 2.37 -10.78 -23.54
CA ARG A 266 3.03 -11.40 -24.71
C ARG A 266 4.14 -12.35 -24.32
N ARG A 267 4.80 -12.10 -23.20
CA ARG A 267 6.08 -12.75 -22.85
C ARG A 267 6.06 -13.33 -21.44
N ARG A 268 5.52 -12.60 -20.45
CA ARG A 268 5.71 -12.96 -19.04
C ARG A 268 4.64 -12.39 -18.12
N VAL A 269 4.29 -13.18 -17.12
CA VAL A 269 3.57 -12.73 -15.91
C VAL A 269 4.49 -12.92 -14.71
N VAL A 270 4.62 -11.90 -13.88
CA VAL A 270 5.43 -11.90 -12.65
C VAL A 270 4.54 -11.63 -11.47
N VAL A 271 4.46 -12.57 -10.56
CA VAL A 271 3.66 -12.48 -9.33
C VAL A 271 4.59 -12.54 -8.13
N ALA A 272 4.31 -11.72 -7.12
CA ALA A 272 4.91 -11.83 -5.80
C ALA A 272 3.81 -11.76 -4.74
N VAL A 273 3.93 -12.59 -3.70
CA VAL A 273 3.03 -12.63 -2.54
C VAL A 273 3.84 -12.72 -1.25
N PRO A 274 3.37 -12.18 -0.13
CA PRO A 274 3.99 -12.45 1.16
C PRO A 274 3.80 -13.92 1.54
N PHE A 275 4.74 -14.47 2.32
CA PHE A 275 4.50 -15.71 3.05
C PHE A 275 4.17 -15.34 4.49
N GLU A 276 2.95 -15.55 4.86
CA GLU A 276 2.37 -15.24 6.17
C GLU A 276 1.71 -16.50 6.73
N ASP A 277 1.87 -16.76 8.03
CA ASP A 277 1.17 -17.87 8.69
C ASP A 277 -0.33 -17.62 8.75
N GLU A 278 -0.71 -16.36 8.98
CA GLU A 278 -2.11 -15.86 8.95
C GLU A 278 -2.19 -14.53 8.19
N PRO A 279 -3.31 -14.26 7.50
CA PRO A 279 -3.49 -13.02 6.75
C PRO A 279 -3.40 -11.78 7.66
N THR A 280 -2.60 -10.79 7.29
CA THR A 280 -2.47 -9.54 8.05
C THR A 280 -3.66 -8.61 7.78
N ALA A 281 -4.69 -8.71 8.61
CA ALA A 281 -5.95 -7.98 8.45
C ALA A 281 -5.75 -6.44 8.42
N ALA A 282 -4.74 -5.89 9.10
CA ALA A 282 -4.43 -4.46 9.08
C ALA A 282 -4.11 -3.96 7.66
N TYR A 283 -3.50 -4.81 6.83
CA TYR A 283 -3.19 -4.50 5.43
C TYR A 283 -4.29 -4.94 4.46
N GLY A 284 -5.40 -5.51 4.96
CA GLY A 284 -6.49 -6.00 4.13
C GLY A 284 -6.21 -7.34 3.46
N HIS A 285 -5.26 -8.12 3.97
CA HIS A 285 -5.03 -9.47 3.49
C HIS A 285 -6.20 -10.36 3.92
N ILE A 286 -6.73 -11.14 3.01
CA ILE A 286 -7.86 -12.06 3.24
C ILE A 286 -7.46 -13.53 3.08
N GLN A 287 -6.28 -13.80 2.55
CA GLN A 287 -5.69 -15.13 2.45
C GLN A 287 -4.17 -15.09 2.54
N SER A 288 -3.57 -16.19 2.96
CA SER A 288 -2.13 -16.40 2.96
C SER A 288 -1.72 -17.38 1.85
N PHE A 289 -0.47 -17.31 1.44
CA PHE A 289 0.10 -18.16 0.39
C PHE A 289 1.29 -18.94 0.92
N SER A 290 1.41 -20.17 0.46
CA SER A 290 2.58 -21.00 0.60
C SER A 290 3.26 -21.22 -0.77
N ARG A 291 4.49 -21.74 -0.75
CA ARG A 291 5.17 -22.18 -1.98
C ARG A 291 4.36 -23.21 -2.77
N ALA A 292 3.63 -24.12 -2.08
CA ALA A 292 2.79 -25.11 -2.72
C ALA A 292 1.62 -24.47 -3.48
N ASP A 293 1.05 -23.38 -2.94
CA ASP A 293 -0.03 -22.63 -3.59
C ASP A 293 0.47 -22.00 -4.89
N LEU A 294 1.64 -21.39 -4.88
CA LEU A 294 2.24 -20.83 -6.09
C LEU A 294 2.53 -21.89 -7.15
N VAL A 295 2.95 -23.09 -6.75
CA VAL A 295 3.13 -24.22 -7.69
C VAL A 295 1.80 -24.65 -8.28
N ARG A 296 0.71 -24.69 -7.48
CA ARG A 296 -0.63 -25.02 -7.99
C ARG A 296 -1.13 -23.97 -8.99
N LEU A 297 -0.98 -22.68 -8.65
CA LEU A 297 -1.33 -21.58 -9.55
C LEU A 297 -0.51 -21.65 -10.85
N GLY A 298 0.80 -21.86 -10.76
CA GLY A 298 1.66 -22.00 -11.93
C GLY A 298 1.23 -23.14 -12.86
N ARG A 299 0.91 -24.32 -12.30
CA ARG A 299 0.40 -25.47 -13.08
C ARG A 299 -0.96 -25.23 -13.71
N ARG A 300 -1.80 -24.39 -13.08
CA ARG A 300 -3.15 -24.11 -13.55
C ARG A 300 -3.19 -23.08 -14.68
N HIS A 301 -2.27 -22.11 -14.66
CA HIS A 301 -2.32 -20.93 -15.54
C HIS A 301 -1.20 -20.85 -16.57
N GLY A 302 -0.14 -21.66 -16.45
CA GLY A 302 0.97 -21.61 -17.39
C GLY A 302 1.68 -22.94 -17.59
N ASP A 303 2.10 -23.22 -18.83
CA ASP A 303 2.85 -24.43 -19.16
C ASP A 303 4.33 -24.31 -18.75
N ARG A 304 4.85 -23.09 -18.75
CA ARG A 304 6.22 -22.76 -18.35
C ARG A 304 6.22 -21.81 -17.18
N PHE A 305 6.57 -22.28 -15.99
CA PHE A 305 6.63 -21.44 -14.81
C PHE A 305 7.80 -21.79 -13.89
N ARG A 306 8.15 -20.87 -13.03
CA ARG A 306 9.14 -21.02 -11.98
C ARG A 306 8.62 -20.41 -10.69
N VAL A 307 8.83 -21.12 -9.58
CA VAL A 307 8.54 -20.65 -8.23
C VAL A 307 9.85 -20.51 -7.46
N SER A 308 10.00 -19.42 -6.76
CA SER A 308 11.18 -19.13 -5.95
C SER A 308 10.85 -18.26 -4.75
N ASP A 309 11.71 -18.25 -3.74
CA ASP A 309 11.50 -17.53 -2.49
C ASP A 309 12.49 -16.36 -2.39
N HIS A 310 11.99 -15.19 -2.00
CA HIS A 310 12.80 -14.00 -1.72
C HIS A 310 11.93 -12.90 -1.11
N CYS A 311 12.00 -12.68 0.19
CA CYS A 311 11.08 -11.79 0.90
C CYS A 311 9.63 -12.10 0.53
N GLY A 312 9.23 -13.39 0.67
CA GLY A 312 7.96 -13.92 0.18
C GLY A 312 8.11 -14.87 -1.02
N GLY A 313 7.00 -15.24 -1.63
CA GLY A 313 6.91 -16.15 -2.76
C GLY A 313 6.83 -15.46 -4.11
N TRP A 314 7.49 -16.03 -5.11
CA TRP A 314 7.49 -15.52 -6.48
C TRP A 314 7.05 -16.61 -7.44
N LEU A 315 6.11 -16.27 -8.30
CA LEU A 315 5.69 -17.07 -9.44
C LEU A 315 5.96 -16.29 -10.72
N VAL A 316 6.77 -16.85 -11.60
CA VAL A 316 7.04 -16.30 -12.94
C VAL A 316 6.53 -17.28 -13.96
N MET A 317 5.61 -16.85 -14.80
CA MET A 317 5.03 -17.62 -15.90
C MET A 317 5.47 -16.99 -17.22
N ASP A 318 6.10 -17.77 -18.10
CA ASP A 318 6.45 -17.33 -19.45
C ASP A 318 5.32 -17.78 -20.39
N THR A 319 4.77 -16.83 -21.17
CA THR A 319 3.84 -17.14 -22.27
C THR A 319 4.59 -17.78 -23.41
N ALA A 320 3.94 -18.64 -24.18
CA ALA A 320 4.56 -19.43 -25.23
C ALA A 320 5.23 -18.60 -26.32
#